data_af898b15ca8dff371e8ed9fdc393ba60
#
_entry.id   af898b15ca8dff371e8ed9fdc393ba60
#
_cell.length_a   1.000
_cell.length_b   1.000
_cell.length_c   1.000
_cell.angle_alpha   90.00
_cell.angle_beta   90.00
_cell.angle_gamma   90.00
#
_symmetry.space_group_name_H-M   'P 1'
#
loop_
_entity.id
_entity.type
_entity.pdbx_description
1 polymer ?
#
loop_
_entity_poly.entity_id
_entity_poly.type
_entity_poly.pdbx_seq_one_letter_code
_entity_poly.pdbx_strand_id
1 'polypeptide(L)'
;MILHTLLAAAGLLLALSSAVLAQTMTPQSPSRLAVSFTTERVGSGRVLVFGEVRNGSNSSCERVVVSVEGLDENGRVVSRGRAYVFGVVPSRGSSTFEVRLASPGSERRFRVEIESFQFVSSGN
;
A
#
# COMPACT_ATOMS: atom_id res chain seq x y z
N MET A 1 48.35 29.11 17.73
CA MET A 1 47.85 28.93 17.63
C MET A 1 46.81 28.53 17.00
N ILE A 2 46.32 28.18 16.61
CA ILE A 2 45.39 27.90 16.17
C ILE A 2 44.30 27.38 16.01
N LEU A 3 43.67 27.16 15.73
CA LEU A 3 42.67 26.75 15.71
C LEU A 3 41.70 26.58 15.02
N HIS A 4 41.26 26.24 14.61
CA HIS A 4 40.37 26.06 14.11
C HIS A 4 39.31 25.52 14.01
N THR A 5 38.66 25.41 13.80
CA THR A 5 37.65 25.02 13.85
C THR A 5 36.76 24.89 13.08
N LEU A 6 36.41 24.46 12.70
CA LEU A 6 35.62 24.21 12.01
C LEU A 6 34.43 23.77 12.11
N LEU A 7 33.72 23.84 11.80
CA LEU A 7 32.62 23.53 11.88
C LEU A 7 31.87 23.07 10.95
N ALA A 8 31.42 22.56 10.83
CA ALA A 8 30.79 21.95 10.01
C ALA A 8 29.54 21.98 10.21
N ALA A 9 28.89 22.46 9.61
CA ALA A 9 27.70 22.58 9.83
C ALA A 9 27.05 21.71 9.07
N ALA A 10 26.67 20.92 9.28
CA ALA A 10 26.06 20.09 8.61
C ALA A 10 24.81 20.37 8.40
N GLY A 11 24.47 20.68 7.55
CA GLY A 11 23.25 21.02 7.35
C GLY A 11 22.40 19.93 7.07
N LEU A 12 21.78 19.58 7.59
CA LEU A 12 21.09 18.62 7.44
C LEU A 12 19.93 18.80 6.96
N LEU A 13 19.58 18.54 6.15
CA LEU A 13 18.58 18.63 5.61
C LEU A 13 17.68 17.69 5.71
N LEU A 14 16.84 17.78 5.97
CA LEU A 14 15.99 17.04 6.06
C LEU A 14 15.03 17.03 5.23
N ALA A 15 14.98 16.54 4.58
CA ALA A 15 14.16 16.40 3.69
C ALA A 15 13.00 15.87 4.12
N LEU A 16 12.16 16.23 4.02
CA LEU A 16 11.14 15.80 4.42
C LEU A 16 10.37 15.24 3.59
N SER A 17 10.44 14.56 3.30
CA SER A 17 9.85 13.88 2.52
C SER A 17 8.68 13.52 2.88
N SER A 18 7.85 13.91 2.34
CA SER A 18 6.77 13.64 2.68
C SER A 18 6.48 12.45 2.17
N ALA A 19 6.61 11.83 2.40
CA ALA A 19 6.23 10.75 2.13
C ALA A 19 5.72 9.82 1.46
N VAL A 20 6.01 9.60 0.77
CA VAL A 20 5.58 8.71 0.07
C VAL A 20 6.23 7.55 0.39
N LEU A 21 5.80 6.79 0.78
CA LEU A 21 6.37 5.77 1.04
C LEU A 21 6.15 4.60 0.57
N ALA A 22 6.76 4.10 0.38
CA ALA A 22 6.97 2.98 0.16
C ALA A 22 6.21 1.98 -0.08
N GLN A 23 6.23 1.29 -0.61
CA GLN A 23 5.52 0.40 -0.84
C GLN A 23 5.98 -0.89 -0.76
N THR A 24 5.37 -1.74 -0.53
CA THR A 24 5.73 -2.95 -0.35
C THR A 24 5.10 -3.81 -1.28
N MET A 25 5.68 -4.72 -1.78
CA MET A 25 5.06 -5.64 -2.58
C MET A 25 4.90 -6.87 -1.81
N THR A 26 3.74 -7.40 -1.67
CA THR A 26 3.48 -8.61 -0.93
C THR A 26 2.96 -9.67 -1.86
N PRO A 27 3.75 -10.59 -2.24
CA PRO A 27 3.27 -11.63 -3.14
C PRO A 27 2.24 -12.49 -2.47
N GLN A 28 1.22 -12.82 -3.17
CA GLN A 28 0.18 -13.68 -2.65
C GLN A 28 0.33 -15.03 -3.28
N SER A 29 0.90 -15.92 -2.59
CA SER A 29 1.03 -17.27 -3.05
C SER A 29 -0.24 -18.00 -2.70
N PRO A 30 -0.70 -18.88 -3.51
CA PRO A 30 -0.19 -19.37 -4.78
C PRO A 30 -0.77 -18.64 -5.96
N SER A 31 -1.47 -17.61 -5.74
CA SER A 31 -2.19 -16.95 -6.80
C SER A 31 -1.32 -16.10 -7.70
N ARG A 32 -0.14 -15.79 -7.29
CA ARG A 32 0.73 -14.90 -8.03
C ARG A 32 0.17 -13.50 -8.16
N LEU A 33 -0.73 -13.13 -7.30
CA LEU A 33 -1.17 -11.75 -7.23
C LEU A 33 -0.23 -11.01 -6.29
N ALA A 34 0.17 -9.84 -6.68
CA ALA A 34 1.05 -9.01 -5.87
C ALA A 34 0.44 -7.62 -5.73
N VAL A 35 0.61 -7.02 -4.59
CA VAL A 35 0.05 -5.70 -4.32
C VAL A 35 1.17 -4.72 -4.11
N SER A 36 1.07 -3.55 -4.71
CA SER A 36 1.91 -2.44 -4.37
C SER A 36 1.00 -1.29 -4.02
N PHE A 37 1.42 -0.45 -3.09
CA PHE A 37 0.52 0.59 -2.61
C PHE A 37 1.26 1.80 -2.08
N THR A 38 0.51 2.88 -1.99
CA THR A 38 0.97 4.14 -1.42
C THR A 38 -0.13 4.61 -0.47
N THR A 39 0.24 5.32 0.55
CA THR A 39 -0.74 5.87 1.48
C THR A 39 -0.69 7.38 1.45
N GLU A 40 -1.82 8.00 1.67
CA GLU A 40 -1.90 9.44 1.67
C GLU A 40 -2.90 9.87 2.73
N ARG A 41 -2.53 10.82 3.54
CA ARG A 41 -3.46 11.33 4.53
C ARG A 41 -4.31 12.41 3.89
N VAL A 42 -5.61 12.24 3.98
CA VAL A 42 -6.52 13.15 3.32
C VAL A 42 -7.34 13.85 4.39
N GLY A 43 -7.02 15.05 4.67
CA GLY A 43 -7.69 15.78 5.71
C GLY A 43 -7.45 15.14 7.05
N SER A 44 -8.20 15.51 8.04
CA SER A 44 -8.05 14.91 9.34
C SER A 44 -8.99 13.73 9.42
N GLY A 45 -8.50 12.66 9.95
CA GLY A 45 -9.33 11.51 10.20
C GLY A 45 -9.49 10.54 9.04
N ARG A 46 -8.76 10.72 7.97
CA ARG A 46 -8.85 9.81 6.84
C ARG A 46 -7.53 9.50 6.21
N VAL A 47 -7.39 8.29 5.75
CA VAL A 47 -6.22 7.87 4.99
C VAL A 47 -6.72 7.19 3.73
N LEU A 48 -6.08 7.51 2.63
CA LEU A 48 -6.34 6.87 1.37
C LEU A 48 -5.19 5.92 1.09
N VAL A 49 -5.51 4.68 0.80
CA VAL A 49 -4.50 3.69 0.41
C VAL A 49 -4.84 3.30 -1.01
N PHE A 50 -3.90 3.48 -1.90
CA PHE A 50 -4.17 3.19 -3.31
C PHE A 50 -2.95 2.56 -3.94
N GLY A 51 -3.18 1.86 -5.01
CA GLY A 51 -2.09 1.20 -5.69
C GLY A 51 -2.61 0.26 -6.75
N GLU A 52 -1.89 -0.83 -6.94
CA GLU A 52 -2.32 -1.77 -7.94
C GLU A 52 -2.07 -3.20 -7.55
N VAL A 53 -2.85 -4.07 -8.14
CA VAL A 53 -2.69 -5.51 -8.00
C VAL A 53 -2.18 -6.00 -9.33
N ARG A 54 -1.07 -6.71 -9.29
CA ARG A 54 -0.49 -7.26 -10.48
C ARG A 54 -0.73 -8.75 -10.51
N ASN A 55 -1.15 -9.24 -11.66
CA ASN A 55 -1.46 -10.64 -11.84
C ASN A 55 -0.37 -11.32 -12.67
N GLY A 56 0.41 -12.16 -12.03
CA GLY A 56 1.47 -12.87 -12.73
C GLY A 56 1.05 -14.22 -13.29
N SER A 57 -0.23 -14.51 -13.29
CA SER A 57 -0.72 -15.80 -13.80
C SER A 57 -1.22 -15.66 -15.22
N ASN A 58 -1.56 -16.79 -15.81
CA ASN A 58 -2.09 -16.83 -17.17
C ASN A 58 -3.59 -16.72 -17.22
N SER A 59 -4.23 -16.51 -16.09
CA SER A 59 -5.69 -16.38 -16.05
C SER A 59 -6.06 -15.03 -15.45
N SER A 60 -7.04 -14.39 -16.01
CA SER A 60 -7.54 -13.14 -15.46
C SER A 60 -8.26 -13.40 -14.14
N CYS A 61 -8.25 -12.42 -13.27
CA CYS A 61 -8.95 -12.50 -11.99
C CYS A 61 -10.03 -11.44 -11.92
N GLU A 62 -11.10 -11.77 -11.25
CA GLU A 62 -12.17 -10.80 -11.05
C GLU A 62 -12.61 -10.82 -9.59
N ARG A 63 -13.35 -9.86 -9.21
CA ARG A 63 -13.84 -9.71 -7.83
C ARG A 63 -12.72 -9.75 -6.83
N VAL A 64 -11.65 -9.08 -7.15
CA VAL A 64 -10.49 -9.03 -6.28
C VAL A 64 -10.77 -8.04 -5.18
N VAL A 65 -10.70 -8.50 -3.95
CA VAL A 65 -10.93 -7.66 -2.79
C VAL A 65 -9.61 -7.43 -2.09
N VAL A 66 -9.31 -6.18 -1.86
CA VAL A 66 -8.09 -5.78 -1.15
C VAL A 66 -8.51 -5.34 0.24
N SER A 67 -7.85 -5.85 1.26
CA SER A 67 -8.10 -5.42 2.63
C SER A 67 -6.89 -4.66 3.14
N VAL A 68 -7.14 -3.67 3.95
CA VAL A 68 -6.10 -2.82 4.51
C VAL A 68 -6.29 -2.72 6.00
N GLU A 69 -5.21 -2.85 6.74
CA GLU A 69 -5.21 -2.62 8.17
C GLU A 69 -4.12 -1.62 8.50
N GLY A 70 -4.46 -0.62 9.29
CA GLY A 70 -3.47 0.30 9.80
C GLY A 70 -3.05 -0.15 11.18
N LEU A 71 -1.75 -0.19 11.43
CA LEU A 71 -1.19 -0.69 12.67
C LEU A 71 -0.44 0.42 13.39
N ASP A 72 -0.63 0.47 14.71
CA ASP A 72 0.07 1.47 15.51
C ASP A 72 1.48 0.98 15.84
N GLU A 73 2.20 1.71 16.67
CA GLU A 73 3.58 1.35 16.97
C GLU A 73 3.68 0.06 17.75
N ASN A 74 2.61 -0.39 18.35
CA ASN A 74 2.61 -1.66 19.07
C ASN A 74 2.09 -2.81 18.21
N GLY A 75 1.82 -2.54 16.97
CA GLY A 75 1.31 -3.57 16.07
C GLY A 75 -0.18 -3.84 16.19
N ARG A 76 -0.90 -2.97 16.89
CA ARG A 76 -2.34 -3.17 17.02
C ARG A 76 -3.07 -2.56 15.85
N VAL A 77 -4.12 -3.22 15.43
CA VAL A 77 -4.93 -2.70 14.33
C VAL A 77 -5.78 -1.55 14.83
N VAL A 78 -5.58 -0.39 14.28
CA VAL A 78 -6.32 0.81 14.67
C VAL A 78 -7.22 1.34 13.56
N SER A 79 -7.09 0.82 12.36
CA SER A 79 -7.97 1.19 11.27
C SER A 79 -8.08 0.04 10.29
N ARG A 80 -9.20 -0.04 9.60
CA ARG A 80 -9.47 -1.10 8.64
C ARG A 80 -10.30 -0.61 7.49
N GLY A 81 -10.09 -1.19 6.34
CA GLY A 81 -10.92 -0.91 5.21
C GLY A 81 -10.71 -1.95 4.14
N ARG A 82 -11.58 -1.96 3.16
CA ARG A 82 -11.42 -2.86 2.02
C ARG A 82 -12.19 -2.33 0.85
N ALA A 83 -11.80 -2.76 -0.32
CA ALA A 83 -12.45 -2.34 -1.54
C ALA A 83 -12.18 -3.35 -2.63
N TYR A 84 -12.99 -3.30 -3.65
CA TYR A 84 -12.73 -4.10 -4.83
C TYR A 84 -11.71 -3.38 -5.70
N VAL A 85 -10.89 -4.17 -6.36
CA VAL A 85 -10.06 -3.65 -7.42
C VAL A 85 -10.97 -3.23 -8.55
N PHE A 86 -10.60 -2.22 -9.29
CA PHE A 86 -11.41 -1.77 -10.40
C PHE A 86 -11.37 -2.77 -11.54
N GLY A 87 -12.48 -3.42 -11.75
CA GLY A 87 -12.63 -4.33 -12.87
C GLY A 87 -11.85 -5.62 -12.72
N VAL A 88 -11.49 -6.16 -13.84
CA VAL A 88 -10.77 -7.41 -13.92
C VAL A 88 -9.28 -7.14 -13.86
N VAL A 89 -8.53 -7.99 -13.19
CA VAL A 89 -7.07 -7.92 -13.25
C VAL A 89 -6.64 -8.88 -14.35
N PRO A 90 -6.21 -8.36 -15.48
CA PRO A 90 -5.94 -9.22 -16.62
C PRO A 90 -4.75 -10.13 -16.37
N SER A 91 -4.76 -11.25 -17.07
CA SER A 91 -3.63 -12.15 -17.08
C SER A 91 -2.37 -11.36 -17.42
N ARG A 92 -1.34 -11.51 -16.63
CA ARG A 92 -0.06 -10.82 -16.82
C ARG A 92 -0.16 -9.30 -16.80
N GLY A 93 -1.23 -8.78 -16.25
CA GLY A 93 -1.45 -7.34 -16.19
C GLY A 93 -1.73 -6.88 -14.79
N SER A 94 -2.27 -5.69 -14.66
CA SER A 94 -2.56 -5.13 -13.36
C SER A 94 -3.81 -4.27 -13.43
N SER A 95 -4.36 -4.00 -12.25
CA SER A 95 -5.49 -3.08 -12.11
C SER A 95 -5.33 -2.33 -10.80
N THR A 96 -5.96 -1.20 -10.70
CA THR A 96 -5.78 -0.32 -9.56
C THR A 96 -6.86 -0.51 -8.52
N PHE A 97 -6.56 -0.05 -7.32
CA PHE A 97 -7.51 -0.06 -6.24
C PHE A 97 -7.34 1.19 -5.38
N GLU A 98 -8.37 1.49 -4.61
CA GLU A 98 -8.36 2.62 -3.74
C GLU A 98 -9.19 2.28 -2.52
N VAL A 99 -8.63 2.38 -1.34
CA VAL A 99 -9.33 2.08 -0.10
C VAL A 99 -9.27 3.30 0.80
N ARG A 100 -10.41 3.71 1.31
CA ARG A 100 -10.47 4.84 2.22
C ARG A 100 -10.71 4.33 3.62
N LEU A 101 -9.92 4.82 4.56
CA LEU A 101 -10.08 4.41 5.92
C LEU A 101 -10.33 5.59 6.82
N ALA A 102 -11.21 5.38 7.79
CA ALA A 102 -11.28 6.31 8.90
C ALA A 102 -10.04 6.06 9.73
N SER A 103 -9.35 7.09 10.10
CA SER A 103 -8.05 6.95 10.74
C SER A 103 -7.96 7.75 12.02
N PRO A 104 -7.54 7.12 13.11
CA PRO A 104 -7.29 7.87 14.35
C PRO A 104 -5.98 8.64 14.34
N GLY A 105 -5.16 8.41 13.32
CA GLY A 105 -3.91 9.15 13.21
C GLY A 105 -2.72 8.48 13.86
N SER A 106 -2.92 7.32 14.46
CA SER A 106 -1.84 6.64 15.16
C SER A 106 -1.19 5.53 14.37
N GLU A 107 -1.56 5.37 13.13
CA GLU A 107 -0.97 4.33 12.30
C GLU A 107 0.50 4.60 12.05
N ARG A 108 1.31 3.57 12.18
CA ARG A 108 2.74 3.64 11.86
C ARG A 108 3.05 2.87 10.60
N ARG A 109 2.18 1.96 10.22
CA ARG A 109 2.35 1.21 8.99
C ARG A 109 1.02 0.63 8.58
N PHE A 110 0.95 0.20 7.34
CA PHE A 110 -0.26 -0.38 6.80
C PHE A 110 0.05 -1.75 6.23
N ARG A 111 -0.89 -2.64 6.40
CA ARG A 111 -0.77 -3.98 5.86
C ARG A 111 -1.87 -4.14 4.84
N VAL A 112 -1.49 -4.45 3.62
CA VAL A 112 -2.43 -4.56 2.50
C VAL A 112 -2.36 -5.97 1.96
N GLU A 113 -3.50 -6.60 1.85
CA GLU A 113 -3.56 -7.99 1.42
C GLU A 113 -4.71 -8.22 0.47
N ILE A 114 -4.56 -9.24 -0.36
CA ILE A 114 -5.66 -9.70 -1.19
C ILE A 114 -6.51 -10.60 -0.32
N GLU A 115 -7.73 -10.21 -0.10
CA GLU A 115 -8.61 -10.96 0.76
C GLU A 115 -9.29 -12.11 0.00
N SER A 116 -9.68 -11.87 -1.24
CA SER A 116 -10.35 -12.88 -2.04
C SER A 116 -10.33 -12.49 -3.51
N PHE A 117 -10.51 -13.46 -4.36
CA PHE A 117 -10.62 -13.24 -5.79
C PHE A 117 -11.15 -14.50 -6.46
N GLN A 118 -11.51 -14.39 -7.72
CA GLN A 118 -11.95 -15.51 -8.52
C GLN A 118 -11.23 -15.47 -9.86
N PHE A 119 -10.87 -16.62 -10.36
CA PHE A 119 -10.36 -16.64 -11.73
C PHE A 119 -11.56 -16.56 -12.66
N VAL A 120 -11.39 -15.83 -13.73
CA VAL A 120 -12.42 -15.73 -14.73
C VAL A 120 -12.47 -17.06 -15.44
N SER A 121 -13.63 -17.68 -15.44
CA SER A 121 -13.71 -18.94 -16.10
C SER A 121 -13.86 -18.65 -17.57
N SER A 122 -13.06 -19.27 -18.34
CA SER A 122 -13.19 -19.08 -19.73
C SER A 122 -14.23 -20.05 -20.07
N GLY A 123 -15.33 -19.63 -20.16
CA GLY A 123 -16.35 -20.52 -20.43
C GLY A 123 -16.27 -20.96 -21.84
N ASN A 124 -16.64 -21.97 -22.22
CA ASN A 124 -16.69 -22.33 -23.52
C ASN A 124 -17.97 -22.34 -24.01
#